data_9797b0a59551864ad2591c62964cdee5
#
_entry.id   9797b0a59551864ad2591c62964cdee5
#
_cell.length_a   1.000
_cell.length_b   1.000
_cell.length_c   1.000
_cell.angle_alpha   90.00
_cell.angle_beta   90.00
_cell.angle_gamma   90.00
#
_symmetry.space_group_name_H-M   'P 1'
#
loop_
_entity.id
_entity.type
_entity.pdbx_description
1 polymer ?
#
loop_
_entity_poly.entity_id
_entity_poly.type
_entity_poly.pdbx_seq_one_letter_code
_entity_poly.pdbx_strand_id
1 'polypeptide(L)'
;LDAPLKRYIPKLTGHWADTTLRQLLSHSSGASWGHAIENPPSMSYGEHVEQLIQIPVKNEPGVVFAYGGISMQIAGYAAEQASGKRWSQLFDELVATPSEMEQSVYGHPFWHSPGTEIHSPNLAGGLYASGQDYFNFLTTLFPDETGRGLLAKGTIDQMESDLTSSLVQVVPGPRPDWFYGLGLWCEAPLEGRCMQVNSAGAFGTFPWVDRETGTYGVLVTLGSIAEVLPFALNLRRLAIELEG
;
A
#
# COMPACT_ATOMS: atom_id res chain seq x y z
N LEU A 1 -14.55 -4.14 3.72
CA LEU A 1 -13.57 -4.56 2.71
C LEU A 1 -14.20 -5.46 1.63
N ASP A 2 -15.22 -6.26 2.00
CA ASP A 2 -15.78 -7.32 1.15
C ASP A 2 -17.03 -6.87 0.36
N ALA A 3 -17.44 -5.63 0.49
CA ALA A 3 -18.48 -5.06 -0.36
C ALA A 3 -17.96 -4.80 -1.78
N PRO A 4 -18.77 -5.07 -2.82
CA PRO A 4 -18.37 -4.82 -4.20
C PRO A 4 -18.18 -3.32 -4.47
N LEU A 5 -17.22 -2.97 -5.34
CA LEU A 5 -16.86 -1.58 -5.67
C LEU A 5 -18.02 -0.75 -6.21
N LYS A 6 -18.98 -1.35 -6.90
CA LYS A 6 -20.20 -0.64 -7.36
C LYS A 6 -21.00 0.02 -6.24
N ARG A 7 -20.80 -0.40 -4.98
CA ARG A 7 -21.40 0.26 -3.81
C ARG A 7 -20.81 1.66 -3.58
N TYR A 8 -19.55 1.86 -3.90
CA TYR A 8 -18.83 3.12 -3.71
C TYR A 8 -18.74 3.93 -5.00
N ILE A 9 -18.62 3.23 -6.12
CA ILE A 9 -18.51 3.82 -7.47
C ILE A 9 -19.61 3.24 -8.34
N PRO A 10 -20.87 3.74 -8.25
CA PRO A 10 -22.05 3.14 -8.89
C PRO A 10 -21.99 3.01 -10.42
N LYS A 11 -21.12 3.81 -11.07
CA LYS A 11 -20.93 3.78 -12.53
C LYS A 11 -20.09 2.60 -13.02
N LEU A 12 -19.43 1.85 -12.14
CA LEU A 12 -18.65 0.68 -12.52
C LEU A 12 -19.55 -0.44 -13.04
N THR A 13 -19.08 -1.11 -14.09
CA THR A 13 -19.75 -2.25 -14.72
C THR A 13 -18.74 -3.40 -14.91
N GLY A 14 -19.22 -4.60 -15.24
CA GLY A 14 -18.40 -5.77 -15.52
C GLY A 14 -17.46 -6.12 -14.36
N HIS A 15 -16.24 -6.49 -14.70
CA HIS A 15 -15.20 -6.94 -13.79
C HIS A 15 -15.04 -6.03 -12.55
N TRP A 16 -14.93 -4.73 -12.75
CA TRP A 16 -14.69 -3.78 -11.65
C TRP A 16 -15.89 -3.58 -10.73
N ALA A 17 -17.13 -3.80 -11.23
CA ALA A 17 -18.32 -3.62 -10.42
C ALA A 17 -18.37 -4.58 -9.22
N ASP A 18 -17.95 -5.83 -9.44
CA ASP A 18 -18.02 -6.91 -8.46
C ASP A 18 -16.69 -7.15 -7.72
N THR A 19 -15.59 -6.55 -8.17
CA THR A 19 -14.31 -6.52 -7.43
C THR A 19 -14.50 -5.86 -6.05
N THR A 20 -13.79 -6.33 -5.03
CA THR A 20 -13.87 -5.80 -3.66
C THR A 20 -12.63 -4.98 -3.29
N LEU A 21 -12.73 -4.14 -2.25
CA LEU A 21 -11.57 -3.43 -1.71
C LEU A 21 -10.49 -4.40 -1.20
N ARG A 22 -10.88 -5.53 -0.62
CA ARG A 22 -9.93 -6.58 -0.20
C ARG A 22 -9.09 -7.05 -1.39
N GLN A 23 -9.74 -7.35 -2.52
CA GLN A 23 -9.05 -7.80 -3.73
C GLN A 23 -8.16 -6.72 -4.37
N LEU A 24 -8.55 -5.46 -4.27
CA LEU A 24 -7.68 -4.35 -4.70
C LEU A 24 -6.43 -4.24 -3.81
N LEU A 25 -6.62 -4.16 -2.49
CA LEU A 25 -5.54 -3.95 -1.53
C LEU A 25 -4.59 -5.16 -1.40
N SER A 26 -5.03 -6.36 -1.78
CA SER A 26 -4.18 -7.56 -1.83
C SER A 26 -3.62 -7.85 -3.23
N HIS A 27 -3.78 -6.96 -4.19
CA HIS A 27 -3.38 -7.19 -5.59
C HIS A 27 -3.94 -8.47 -6.21
N SER A 28 -5.10 -8.90 -5.74
CA SER A 28 -5.82 -10.05 -6.30
C SER A 28 -7.05 -9.67 -7.13
N SER A 29 -7.14 -8.41 -7.55
CA SER A 29 -8.25 -7.93 -8.39
C SER A 29 -8.25 -8.51 -9.81
N GLY A 30 -7.19 -9.21 -10.24
CA GLY A 30 -7.02 -9.70 -11.61
C GLY A 30 -6.42 -8.66 -12.57
N ALA A 31 -6.28 -7.40 -12.14
CA ALA A 31 -5.60 -6.37 -12.92
C ALA A 31 -4.14 -6.76 -13.14
N SER A 32 -3.66 -6.59 -14.37
CA SER A 32 -2.25 -6.74 -14.68
C SER A 32 -1.46 -5.55 -14.14
N TRP A 33 -0.12 -5.69 -14.09
CA TRP A 33 0.79 -4.57 -13.91
C TRP A 33 0.37 -3.47 -14.89
N GLY A 34 -0.24 -2.41 -14.37
CA GLY A 34 -0.64 -1.28 -15.18
C GLY A 34 0.56 -0.40 -15.41
N HIS A 35 0.82 -0.09 -16.66
CA HIS A 35 1.62 1.09 -16.97
C HIS A 35 0.98 2.27 -16.27
N ALA A 36 1.80 3.05 -15.58
CA ALA A 36 1.37 4.34 -15.12
C ALA A 36 0.81 5.10 -16.33
N ILE A 37 -0.48 5.38 -16.31
CA ILE A 37 -1.05 6.31 -17.27
C ILE A 37 -0.56 7.68 -16.83
N GLU A 38 0.03 8.43 -17.76
CA GLU A 38 0.46 9.78 -17.48
C GLU A 38 -0.75 10.60 -17.03
N ASN A 39 -0.66 11.16 -15.84
CA ASN A 39 -1.71 12.00 -15.27
C ASN A 39 -1.19 13.43 -15.08
N PRO A 40 -1.53 14.37 -15.99
CA PRO A 40 -1.20 15.77 -15.78
C PRO A 40 -1.73 16.26 -14.42
N PRO A 41 -1.08 17.24 -13.77
CA PRO A 41 -1.47 17.72 -12.44
C PRO A 41 -2.94 18.12 -12.33
N SER A 42 -3.52 18.63 -13.43
CA SER A 42 -4.92 19.04 -13.50
C SER A 42 -5.93 17.90 -13.72
N MET A 43 -5.47 16.70 -14.05
CA MET A 43 -6.37 15.55 -14.24
C MET A 43 -7.05 15.20 -12.92
N SER A 44 -8.38 15.16 -12.91
CA SER A 44 -9.11 14.74 -11.71
C SER A 44 -8.90 13.25 -11.43
N TYR A 45 -9.06 12.85 -10.17
CA TYR A 45 -8.94 11.45 -9.79
C TYR A 45 -9.95 10.55 -10.54
N GLY A 46 -11.17 11.07 -10.73
CA GLY A 46 -12.21 10.36 -11.50
C GLY A 46 -11.81 10.09 -12.93
N GLU A 47 -11.30 11.09 -13.65
CA GLU A 47 -10.81 10.94 -15.03
C GLU A 47 -9.66 9.94 -15.12
N HIS A 48 -8.71 9.96 -14.16
CA HIS A 48 -7.63 9.00 -14.12
C HIS A 48 -8.16 7.56 -13.95
N VAL A 49 -9.05 7.34 -12.99
CA VAL A 49 -9.65 6.01 -12.77
C VAL A 49 -10.48 5.56 -13.97
N GLU A 50 -11.19 6.47 -14.65
CA GLU A 50 -11.89 6.15 -15.89
C GLU A 50 -10.97 5.61 -16.99
N GLN A 51 -9.74 6.10 -17.08
CA GLN A 51 -8.74 5.56 -17.99
C GLN A 51 -8.20 4.21 -17.51
N LEU A 52 -7.91 4.07 -16.21
CA LEU A 52 -7.38 2.83 -15.63
C LEU A 52 -8.33 1.65 -15.80
N ILE A 53 -9.63 1.84 -15.62
CA ILE A 53 -10.62 0.77 -15.75
C ILE A 53 -10.85 0.31 -17.19
N GLN A 54 -10.36 1.05 -18.20
CA GLN A 54 -10.39 0.62 -19.61
C GLN A 54 -9.24 -0.35 -19.94
N ILE A 55 -8.21 -0.45 -19.08
CA ILE A 55 -7.13 -1.39 -19.29
C ILE A 55 -7.69 -2.82 -19.18
N PRO A 56 -7.48 -3.67 -20.19
CA PRO A 56 -8.04 -5.02 -20.18
C PRO A 56 -7.57 -5.85 -19.00
N VAL A 57 -8.51 -6.41 -18.25
CA VAL A 57 -8.24 -7.36 -17.17
C VAL A 57 -8.33 -8.78 -17.71
N LYS A 58 -7.32 -9.61 -17.41
CA LYS A 58 -7.20 -10.96 -17.97
C LYS A 58 -7.67 -12.07 -17.05
N ASN A 59 -7.71 -11.80 -15.76
CA ASN A 59 -8.00 -12.80 -14.73
C ASN A 59 -9.19 -12.37 -13.88
N GLU A 60 -9.97 -13.34 -13.43
CA GLU A 60 -11.05 -13.09 -12.48
C GLU A 60 -10.51 -12.62 -11.12
N PRO A 61 -11.25 -11.78 -10.37
CA PRO A 61 -10.86 -11.34 -9.05
C PRO A 61 -10.71 -12.53 -8.08
N GLY A 62 -9.62 -12.55 -7.30
CA GLY A 62 -9.33 -13.59 -6.31
C GLY A 62 -8.62 -14.83 -6.86
N VAL A 63 -8.26 -14.88 -8.15
CA VAL A 63 -7.63 -16.07 -8.77
C VAL A 63 -6.11 -15.94 -8.83
N VAL A 64 -5.60 -14.73 -9.09
CA VAL A 64 -4.16 -14.50 -9.24
C VAL A 64 -3.70 -13.35 -8.35
N PHE A 65 -2.43 -13.40 -7.95
CA PHE A 65 -1.72 -12.25 -7.43
C PHE A 65 -0.96 -11.57 -8.56
N ALA A 66 -1.22 -10.28 -8.77
CA ALA A 66 -0.56 -9.46 -9.77
C ALA A 66 -0.23 -8.08 -9.18
N TYR A 67 0.98 -7.94 -8.63
CA TYR A 67 1.43 -6.68 -8.02
C TYR A 67 1.39 -5.53 -9.03
N GLY A 68 0.82 -4.37 -8.64
CA GLY A 68 0.77 -3.21 -9.52
C GLY A 68 -0.07 -2.03 -9.01
N GLY A 69 0.14 -0.85 -9.59
CA GLY A 69 -0.43 0.41 -9.12
C GLY A 69 -1.94 0.58 -9.36
N ILE A 70 -2.52 -0.07 -10.39
CA ILE A 70 -3.94 0.13 -10.77
C ILE A 70 -4.87 -0.14 -9.58
N SER A 71 -4.67 -1.26 -8.90
CA SER A 71 -5.51 -1.67 -7.78
C SER A 71 -5.51 -0.64 -6.65
N MET A 72 -4.34 -0.13 -6.28
CA MET A 72 -4.20 0.90 -5.24
C MET A 72 -4.87 2.21 -5.66
N GLN A 73 -4.72 2.59 -6.93
CA GLN A 73 -5.33 3.81 -7.45
C GLN A 73 -6.86 3.74 -7.41
N ILE A 74 -7.46 2.61 -7.80
CA ILE A 74 -8.91 2.42 -7.74
C ILE A 74 -9.40 2.37 -6.28
N ALA A 75 -8.64 1.74 -5.37
CA ALA A 75 -8.98 1.69 -3.95
C ALA A 75 -9.02 3.08 -3.31
N GLY A 76 -8.05 3.94 -3.61
CA GLY A 76 -8.04 5.32 -3.14
C GLY A 76 -9.20 6.14 -3.67
N TYR A 77 -9.54 5.97 -4.94
CA TYR A 77 -10.74 6.64 -5.49
C TYR A 77 -12.03 6.16 -4.83
N ALA A 78 -12.14 4.87 -4.52
CA ALA A 78 -13.27 4.36 -3.76
C ALA A 78 -13.37 4.99 -2.36
N ALA A 79 -12.24 5.28 -1.71
CA ALA A 79 -12.21 6.00 -0.44
C ALA A 79 -12.70 7.46 -0.60
N GLU A 80 -12.30 8.17 -1.66
CA GLU A 80 -12.85 9.49 -1.97
C GLU A 80 -14.38 9.44 -2.16
N GLN A 81 -14.87 8.51 -2.95
CA GLN A 81 -16.32 8.37 -3.21
C GLN A 81 -17.11 8.02 -1.95
N ALA A 82 -16.54 7.19 -1.08
CA ALA A 82 -17.19 6.80 0.17
C ALA A 82 -17.26 7.92 1.20
N SER A 83 -16.26 8.80 1.21
CA SER A 83 -16.12 9.87 2.21
C SER A 83 -16.64 11.23 1.73
N GLY A 84 -16.68 11.45 0.42
CA GLY A 84 -16.93 12.77 -0.20
C GLY A 84 -15.76 13.75 -0.05
N LYS A 85 -14.57 13.27 0.36
CA LYS A 85 -13.36 14.07 0.56
C LYS A 85 -12.30 13.70 -0.47
N ARG A 86 -11.42 14.64 -0.81
CA ARG A 86 -10.24 14.37 -1.65
C ARG A 86 -9.23 13.52 -0.89
N TRP A 87 -8.41 12.76 -1.62
CA TRP A 87 -7.35 11.93 -1.03
C TRP A 87 -6.41 12.73 -0.12
N SER A 88 -5.99 13.93 -0.52
CA SER A 88 -5.13 14.77 0.32
C SER A 88 -5.77 15.05 1.68
N GLN A 89 -7.06 15.38 1.71
CA GLN A 89 -7.78 15.61 2.96
C GLN A 89 -7.90 14.34 3.80
N LEU A 90 -8.16 13.19 3.15
CA LEU A 90 -8.21 11.90 3.86
C LEU A 90 -6.86 11.52 4.45
N PHE A 91 -5.79 11.72 3.69
CA PHE A 91 -4.44 11.46 4.16
C PHE A 91 -4.10 12.36 5.36
N ASP A 92 -4.34 13.67 5.25
CA ASP A 92 -4.04 14.63 6.31
C ASP A 92 -4.83 14.34 7.59
N GLU A 93 -6.15 14.10 7.46
CA GLU A 93 -7.03 13.91 8.62
C GLU A 93 -6.86 12.54 9.30
N LEU A 94 -6.67 11.47 8.48
CA LEU A 94 -6.71 10.09 8.98
C LEU A 94 -5.32 9.49 9.19
N VAL A 95 -4.29 10.06 8.60
CA VAL A 95 -2.92 9.52 8.67
C VAL A 95 -1.94 10.57 9.13
N ALA A 96 -1.70 11.62 8.36
CA ALA A 96 -0.59 12.53 8.62
C ALA A 96 -0.72 13.25 9.96
N THR A 97 -1.83 13.91 10.22
CA THR A 97 -2.06 14.63 11.47
C THR A 97 -1.99 13.71 12.70
N PRO A 98 -2.73 12.58 12.77
CA PRO A 98 -2.66 11.72 13.95
C PRO A 98 -1.33 10.97 14.10
N SER A 99 -0.52 10.87 13.06
CA SER A 99 0.84 10.28 13.11
C SER A 99 1.94 11.33 13.23
N GLU A 100 1.62 12.61 13.37
CA GLU A 100 2.60 13.70 13.44
C GLU A 100 3.57 13.72 12.23
N MET A 101 3.03 13.46 11.01
CA MET A 101 3.79 13.51 9.76
C MET A 101 3.71 14.92 9.19
N GLU A 102 4.74 15.74 9.45
CA GLU A 102 4.72 17.17 9.12
C GLU A 102 5.34 17.49 7.73
N GLN A 103 6.16 16.59 7.19
CA GLN A 103 6.92 16.80 5.95
C GLN A 103 6.53 15.83 4.83
N SER A 104 5.38 15.17 4.98
CA SER A 104 4.94 14.16 4.03
C SER A 104 3.93 14.73 3.04
N VAL A 105 4.14 14.46 1.77
CA VAL A 105 3.25 14.89 0.69
C VAL A 105 3.10 13.80 -0.36
N TYR A 106 1.91 13.69 -0.94
CA TYR A 106 1.71 12.85 -2.12
C TYR A 106 2.06 13.57 -3.41
N GLY A 107 2.66 12.85 -4.33
CA GLY A 107 3.04 13.32 -5.65
C GLY A 107 3.05 12.20 -6.67
N HIS A 108 3.92 12.33 -7.66
CA HIS A 108 4.17 11.28 -8.63
C HIS A 108 5.69 11.15 -8.88
N PRO A 109 6.31 9.99 -8.60
CA PRO A 109 7.76 9.84 -8.54
C PRO A 109 8.46 10.02 -9.89
N PHE A 110 7.72 9.93 -11.01
CA PHE A 110 8.30 9.99 -12.35
C PHE A 110 8.01 11.28 -13.10
N TRP A 111 6.91 11.99 -12.77
CA TRP A 111 6.40 13.08 -13.62
C TRP A 111 6.32 14.44 -12.94
N HIS A 112 6.30 14.48 -11.61
CA HIS A 112 6.09 15.70 -10.87
C HIS A 112 7.05 15.81 -9.69
N SER A 113 7.58 17.00 -9.47
CA SER A 113 8.41 17.29 -8.31
C SER A 113 7.60 17.20 -7.01
N PRO A 114 8.24 16.88 -5.88
CA PRO A 114 7.60 16.93 -4.57
C PRO A 114 6.94 18.30 -4.34
N GLY A 115 5.73 18.32 -3.79
CA GLY A 115 4.99 19.54 -3.53
C GLY A 115 4.23 20.12 -4.74
N THR A 116 4.33 19.54 -5.93
CA THR A 116 3.40 19.86 -7.02
C THR A 116 2.00 19.42 -6.63
N GLU A 117 1.04 20.33 -6.62
CA GLU A 117 -0.37 19.97 -6.38
C GLU A 117 -0.88 19.13 -7.54
N ILE A 118 -1.29 17.91 -7.25
CA ILE A 118 -1.88 16.98 -8.22
C ILE A 118 -3.19 16.42 -7.67
N HIS A 119 -4.18 16.35 -8.55
CA HIS A 119 -5.53 15.92 -8.14
C HIS A 119 -5.70 14.40 -8.13
N SER A 120 -4.81 13.67 -8.76
CA SER A 120 -4.75 12.21 -8.76
C SER A 120 -3.34 11.73 -8.43
N PRO A 121 -2.92 11.75 -7.16
CA PRO A 121 -1.58 11.32 -6.76
C PRO A 121 -1.39 9.82 -6.99
N ASN A 122 -0.14 9.39 -7.18
CA ASN A 122 0.18 7.98 -7.28
C ASN A 122 0.17 7.33 -5.90
N LEU A 123 -0.88 6.58 -5.60
CA LEU A 123 -1.02 5.96 -4.27
C LEU A 123 -0.09 4.76 -4.04
N ALA A 124 0.35 4.12 -5.11
CA ALA A 124 1.23 2.95 -5.00
C ALA A 124 2.70 3.32 -4.69
N GLY A 125 3.12 4.56 -4.94
CA GLY A 125 4.52 4.91 -4.77
C GLY A 125 4.82 6.41 -4.80
N GLY A 126 3.81 7.26 -4.70
CA GLY A 126 3.95 8.72 -4.79
C GLY A 126 4.05 9.45 -3.46
N LEU A 127 4.14 8.75 -2.34
CA LEU A 127 4.38 9.40 -1.05
C LEU A 127 5.85 9.81 -0.93
N TYR A 128 6.09 11.10 -0.72
CA TYR A 128 7.35 11.66 -0.27
C TYR A 128 7.24 11.89 1.23
N ALA A 129 8.12 11.29 2.01
CA ALA A 129 8.12 11.40 3.46
C ALA A 129 9.55 11.52 3.99
N SER A 130 9.73 12.24 5.10
CA SER A 130 10.97 12.16 5.86
C SER A 130 11.08 10.82 6.59
N GLY A 131 12.30 10.41 6.95
CA GLY A 131 12.49 9.21 7.77
C GLY A 131 11.76 9.29 9.11
N GLN A 132 11.73 10.50 9.71
CA GLN A 132 11.03 10.74 10.97
C GLN A 132 9.50 10.57 10.81
N ASP A 133 8.92 11.15 9.76
CA ASP A 133 7.48 11.01 9.51
C ASP A 133 7.08 9.54 9.30
N TYR A 134 7.89 8.81 8.50
CA TYR A 134 7.60 7.40 8.27
C TYR A 134 7.75 6.58 9.56
N PHE A 135 8.75 6.89 10.38
CA PHE A 135 8.92 6.25 11.68
C PHE A 135 7.73 6.55 12.61
N ASN A 136 7.27 7.79 12.67
CA ASN A 136 6.09 8.19 13.42
C ASN A 136 4.85 7.40 12.97
N PHE A 137 4.65 7.24 11.65
CA PHE A 137 3.57 6.39 11.12
C PHE A 137 3.70 4.94 11.61
N LEU A 138 4.91 4.35 11.59
CA LEU A 138 5.10 2.96 12.03
C LEU A 138 4.71 2.77 13.50
N THR A 139 4.94 3.76 14.37
CA THR A 139 4.52 3.67 15.79
C THR A 139 3.02 3.48 15.93
N THR A 140 2.22 4.03 15.03
CA THR A 140 0.75 3.94 15.07
C THR A 140 0.21 2.55 14.74
N LEU A 141 1.05 1.68 14.16
CA LEU A 141 0.72 0.27 13.91
C LEU A 141 0.87 -0.63 15.17
N PHE A 142 1.30 -0.01 16.28
CA PHE A 142 1.36 -0.63 17.61
C PHE A 142 0.37 0.09 18.53
N PRO A 143 -0.94 -0.21 18.44
CA PRO A 143 -1.90 0.41 19.33
C PRO A 143 -1.53 0.09 20.78
N ASP A 144 -1.55 1.09 21.65
CA ASP A 144 -1.29 0.95 23.07
C ASP A 144 -2.41 0.14 23.78
N GLU A 145 -2.23 -0.13 25.07
CA GLU A 145 -3.22 -0.86 25.88
C GLU A 145 -4.61 -0.18 25.92
N THR A 146 -4.66 1.12 25.62
CA THR A 146 -5.92 1.89 25.51
C THR A 146 -6.52 1.81 24.12
N GLY A 147 -5.88 1.12 23.15
CA GLY A 147 -6.30 1.00 21.77
C GLY A 147 -6.01 2.26 20.94
N ARG A 148 -5.16 3.17 21.44
CA ARG A 148 -4.72 4.33 20.67
C ARG A 148 -3.75 3.90 19.57
N GLY A 149 -4.11 4.20 18.35
CA GLY A 149 -3.41 3.94 17.12
C GLY A 149 -4.31 4.37 15.96
N LEU A 150 -3.81 4.42 14.75
CA LEU A 150 -4.64 4.76 13.57
C LEU A 150 -5.71 3.69 13.32
N LEU A 151 -5.40 2.45 13.63
CA LEU A 151 -6.25 1.30 13.33
C LEU A 151 -6.43 0.45 14.60
N ALA A 152 -7.63 -0.09 14.76
CA ALA A 152 -7.88 -1.09 15.77
C ALA A 152 -7.06 -2.36 15.50
N LYS A 153 -6.64 -3.06 16.56
CA LYS A 153 -5.85 -4.29 16.46
C LYS A 153 -6.43 -5.30 15.46
N GLY A 154 -7.75 -5.54 15.49
CA GLY A 154 -8.39 -6.45 14.55
C GLY A 154 -8.32 -6.03 13.09
N THR A 155 -8.16 -4.72 12.80
CA THR A 155 -7.91 -4.22 11.44
C THR A 155 -6.47 -4.48 11.03
N ILE A 156 -5.51 -4.27 11.94
CA ILE A 156 -4.10 -4.58 11.73
C ILE A 156 -3.93 -6.09 11.47
N ASP A 157 -4.56 -6.94 12.29
CA ASP A 157 -4.53 -8.39 12.11
C ASP A 157 -5.07 -8.81 10.73
N GLN A 158 -6.08 -8.13 10.18
CA GLN A 158 -6.55 -8.35 8.82
C GLN A 158 -5.56 -7.85 7.75
N MET A 159 -4.91 -6.71 7.98
CA MET A 159 -3.88 -6.18 7.06
C MET A 159 -2.68 -7.12 6.96
N GLU A 160 -2.28 -7.70 8.07
CA GLU A 160 -1.11 -8.56 8.22
C GLU A 160 -1.44 -10.05 8.05
N SER A 161 -2.57 -10.39 7.45
CA SER A 161 -2.90 -11.76 7.06
C SER A 161 -2.28 -12.10 5.72
N ASP A 162 -1.81 -13.34 5.56
CA ASP A 162 -1.42 -13.86 4.24
C ASP A 162 -2.66 -14.10 3.39
N LEU A 163 -2.81 -13.29 2.35
CA LEU A 163 -3.95 -13.34 1.43
C LEU A 163 -3.59 -13.89 0.04
N THR A 164 -2.32 -14.19 -0.22
CA THR A 164 -1.85 -14.45 -1.59
C THR A 164 -0.98 -15.69 -1.78
N SER A 165 -0.55 -16.37 -0.71
CA SER A 165 0.28 -17.58 -0.83
C SER A 165 -0.38 -18.71 -1.60
N SER A 166 -1.71 -18.80 -1.54
CA SER A 166 -2.50 -19.79 -2.27
C SER A 166 -2.82 -19.40 -3.72
N LEU A 167 -2.48 -18.16 -4.14
CA LEU A 167 -2.80 -17.66 -5.47
C LEU A 167 -1.64 -17.89 -6.45
N VAL A 168 -1.98 -17.98 -7.73
CA VAL A 168 -0.97 -18.01 -8.79
C VAL A 168 -0.28 -16.65 -8.88
N GLN A 169 1.05 -16.66 -8.76
CA GLN A 169 1.87 -15.45 -8.81
C GLN A 169 2.13 -15.07 -10.28
N VAL A 170 1.41 -14.08 -10.80
CA VAL A 170 1.56 -13.60 -12.19
C VAL A 170 2.57 -12.46 -12.28
N VAL A 171 2.53 -11.54 -11.32
CA VAL A 171 3.53 -10.47 -11.15
C VAL A 171 4.02 -10.54 -9.72
N PRO A 172 5.13 -11.25 -9.47
CA PRO A 172 5.67 -11.44 -8.12
C PRO A 172 6.24 -10.14 -7.56
N GLY A 173 6.43 -10.14 -6.25
CA GLY A 173 7.10 -9.07 -5.52
C GLY A 173 8.64 -9.09 -5.65
N PRO A 174 9.31 -8.31 -4.79
CA PRO A 174 10.77 -8.23 -4.76
C PRO A 174 11.45 -9.56 -4.42
N ARG A 175 10.73 -10.47 -3.76
CA ARG A 175 11.20 -11.79 -3.41
C ARG A 175 10.13 -12.85 -3.67
N PRO A 176 10.51 -14.02 -4.17
CA PRO A 176 9.56 -15.09 -4.50
C PRO A 176 8.93 -15.78 -3.28
N ASP A 177 9.54 -15.63 -2.10
CA ASP A 177 9.11 -16.18 -0.82
C ASP A 177 8.26 -15.21 0.01
N TRP A 178 7.98 -14.01 -0.52
CA TRP A 178 7.09 -13.04 0.09
C TRP A 178 5.68 -13.14 -0.48
N PHE A 179 4.71 -13.08 0.41
CA PHE A 179 3.30 -13.00 0.08
C PHE A 179 2.76 -11.60 0.36
N TYR A 180 1.47 -11.40 0.26
CA TYR A 180 0.89 -10.07 0.42
C TYR A 180 -0.34 -10.08 1.31
N GLY A 181 -0.44 -9.09 2.18
CA GLY A 181 -1.62 -8.77 2.95
C GLY A 181 -2.44 -7.65 2.31
N LEU A 182 -2.91 -6.70 3.10
CA LEU A 182 -3.60 -5.52 2.59
C LEU A 182 -2.64 -4.32 2.56
N GLY A 183 -2.00 -4.10 1.42
CA GLY A 183 -1.09 -2.98 1.22
C GLY A 183 0.34 -3.19 1.77
N LEU A 184 0.73 -4.41 2.12
CA LEU A 184 2.04 -4.71 2.67
C LEU A 184 2.53 -6.12 2.26
N TRP A 185 3.86 -6.28 2.19
CA TRP A 185 4.49 -7.57 2.00
C TRP A 185 4.48 -8.37 3.30
N CYS A 186 4.12 -9.62 3.19
CA CYS A 186 4.08 -10.62 4.24
C CYS A 186 5.30 -11.52 4.14
N GLU A 187 6.11 -11.51 5.17
CA GLU A 187 7.25 -12.41 5.34
C GLU A 187 6.96 -13.38 6.48
N ALA A 188 7.58 -14.55 6.44
CA ALA A 188 7.50 -15.56 7.50
C ALA A 188 6.06 -15.78 8.03
N PRO A 189 5.09 -16.18 7.19
CA PRO A 189 3.75 -16.40 7.66
C PRO A 189 3.70 -17.56 8.64
N LEU A 190 3.01 -17.36 9.77
CA LEU A 190 2.76 -18.37 10.80
C LEU A 190 1.26 -18.41 11.06
N GLU A 191 0.64 -19.58 10.84
CA GLU A 191 -0.80 -19.78 11.04
C GLU A 191 -1.68 -18.73 10.33
N GLY A 192 -1.28 -18.32 9.12
CA GLY A 192 -1.99 -17.33 8.31
C GLY A 192 -1.74 -15.86 8.71
N ARG A 193 -0.90 -15.59 9.70
CA ARG A 193 -0.44 -14.24 10.07
C ARG A 193 0.96 -13.98 9.56
N CYS A 194 1.22 -12.74 9.21
CA CYS A 194 2.54 -12.29 8.84
C CYS A 194 3.31 -11.85 10.09
N MET A 195 4.31 -12.63 10.48
CA MET A 195 5.12 -12.28 11.66
C MET A 195 6.11 -11.15 11.37
N GLN A 196 6.53 -11.03 10.13
CA GLN A 196 7.29 -9.90 9.63
C GLN A 196 6.57 -9.30 8.43
N VAL A 197 6.44 -7.98 8.43
CA VAL A 197 5.83 -7.22 7.34
C VAL A 197 6.73 -6.07 6.90
N ASN A 198 6.65 -5.73 5.62
CA ASN A 198 7.38 -4.62 5.07
C ASN A 198 6.61 -3.95 3.92
N SER A 199 7.11 -2.81 3.47
CA SER A 199 6.67 -2.13 2.25
C SER A 199 7.89 -1.65 1.46
N ALA A 200 8.64 -2.62 0.92
CA ALA A 200 9.84 -2.35 0.13
C ALA A 200 9.52 -1.44 -1.06
N GLY A 201 10.01 -0.22 -1.05
CA GLY A 201 9.79 0.79 -2.08
C GLY A 201 10.80 0.67 -3.22
N ALA A 202 10.34 0.84 -4.46
CA ALA A 202 11.16 0.70 -5.67
C ALA A 202 12.44 1.57 -5.67
N PHE A 203 12.42 2.69 -4.96
CA PHE A 203 13.54 3.62 -4.85
C PHE A 203 14.43 3.41 -3.61
N GLY A 204 14.32 2.24 -2.94
CA GLY A 204 15.24 1.81 -1.89
C GLY A 204 14.77 2.10 -0.46
N THR A 205 13.61 2.70 -0.25
CA THR A 205 13.02 2.83 1.09
C THR A 205 12.54 1.46 1.56
N PHE A 206 12.88 1.10 2.81
CA PHE A 206 12.53 -0.18 3.39
C PHE A 206 12.01 -0.01 4.82
N PRO A 207 10.70 0.19 5.02
CA PRO A 207 10.07 0.11 6.34
C PRO A 207 9.78 -1.34 6.68
N TRP A 208 9.85 -1.69 7.97
CA TRP A 208 9.52 -3.03 8.46
C TRP A 208 8.86 -2.99 9.84
N VAL A 209 8.12 -4.03 10.13
CA VAL A 209 7.62 -4.37 11.47
C VAL A 209 7.88 -5.85 11.71
N ASP A 210 8.44 -6.19 12.87
CA ASP A 210 8.57 -7.54 13.39
C ASP A 210 7.64 -7.72 14.58
N ARG A 211 6.67 -8.61 14.44
CA ARG A 211 5.64 -8.86 15.47
C ARG A 211 6.07 -9.82 16.56
N GLU A 212 7.12 -10.59 16.31
CA GLU A 212 7.67 -11.51 17.30
C GLU A 212 8.47 -10.77 18.36
N THR A 213 9.30 -9.83 17.94
CA THR A 213 10.15 -9.03 18.84
C THR A 213 9.55 -7.67 19.20
N GLY A 214 8.52 -7.21 18.48
CA GLY A 214 7.98 -5.86 18.62
C GLY A 214 8.86 -4.78 18.01
N THR A 215 9.89 -5.15 17.24
CA THR A 215 10.82 -4.23 16.61
C THR A 215 10.24 -3.67 15.31
N TYR A 216 10.47 -2.40 15.05
CA TYR A 216 10.10 -1.76 13.80
C TYR A 216 11.10 -0.66 13.42
N GLY A 217 11.14 -0.34 12.15
CA GLY A 217 12.05 0.70 11.68
C GLY A 217 11.89 1.00 10.20
N VAL A 218 12.65 1.97 9.74
CA VAL A 218 12.71 2.35 8.34
C VAL A 218 14.14 2.65 7.91
N LEU A 219 14.57 2.04 6.81
CA LEU A 219 15.75 2.47 6.06
C LEU A 219 15.31 3.40 4.94
N VAL A 220 15.81 4.63 4.95
CA VAL A 220 15.55 5.61 3.88
C VAL A 220 16.81 5.76 3.05
N THR A 221 16.73 5.39 1.79
CA THR A 221 17.84 5.53 0.83
C THR A 221 17.31 6.03 -0.50
N LEU A 222 18.20 6.39 -1.40
CA LEU A 222 17.88 6.65 -2.80
C LEU A 222 18.68 5.66 -3.66
N GLY A 223 17.97 4.66 -4.21
CA GLY A 223 18.59 3.62 -5.03
C GLY A 223 17.57 2.59 -5.48
N SER A 224 17.97 1.65 -6.31
CA SER A 224 17.12 0.53 -6.69
C SER A 224 16.88 -0.40 -5.50
N ILE A 225 15.63 -0.80 -5.27
CA ILE A 225 15.33 -1.77 -4.20
C ILE A 225 16.09 -3.09 -4.41
N ALA A 226 16.35 -3.51 -5.63
CA ALA A 226 17.11 -4.72 -5.92
C ALA A 226 18.55 -4.63 -5.38
N GLU A 227 19.16 -3.46 -5.37
CA GLU A 227 20.50 -3.22 -4.84
C GLU A 227 20.47 -3.02 -3.32
N VAL A 228 19.46 -2.31 -2.81
CA VAL A 228 19.34 -1.94 -1.39
C VAL A 228 18.86 -3.09 -0.52
N LEU A 229 17.98 -3.95 -1.02
CA LEU A 229 17.28 -4.97 -0.24
C LEU A 229 18.19 -5.90 0.57
N PRO A 230 19.32 -6.43 0.05
CA PRO A 230 20.22 -7.28 0.85
C PRO A 230 20.78 -6.56 2.08
N PHE A 231 21.09 -5.27 1.96
CA PHE A 231 21.57 -4.44 3.06
C PHE A 231 20.46 -4.12 4.05
N ALA A 232 19.28 -3.81 3.57
CA ALA A 232 18.10 -3.51 4.38
C ALA A 232 17.72 -4.71 5.27
N LEU A 233 17.69 -5.92 4.69
CA LEU A 233 17.40 -7.14 5.43
C LEU A 233 18.49 -7.44 6.49
N ASN A 234 19.76 -7.21 6.18
CA ASN A 234 20.82 -7.38 7.14
C ASN A 234 20.76 -6.35 8.27
N LEU A 235 20.47 -5.09 7.95
CA LEU A 235 20.28 -4.02 8.95
C LEU A 235 19.13 -4.36 9.90
N ARG A 236 17.98 -4.79 9.36
CA ARG A 236 16.84 -5.23 10.18
C ARG A 236 17.23 -6.37 11.11
N ARG A 237 17.90 -7.40 10.59
CA ARG A 237 18.39 -8.53 11.42
C ARG A 237 19.26 -8.06 12.58
N LEU A 238 20.22 -7.17 12.31
CA LEU A 238 21.08 -6.59 13.36
C LEU A 238 20.28 -5.76 14.38
N ALA A 239 19.30 -4.98 13.93
CA ALA A 239 18.46 -4.21 14.83
C ALA A 239 17.66 -5.13 15.77
N ILE A 240 17.07 -6.21 15.25
CA ILE A 240 16.34 -7.20 16.05
C ILE A 240 17.27 -7.87 17.07
N GLU A 241 18.49 -8.26 16.67
CA GLU A 241 19.49 -8.91 17.55
C GLU A 241 19.98 -7.99 18.69
N LEU A 242 19.95 -6.68 18.51
CA LEU A 242 20.37 -5.70 19.52
C LEU A 242 19.30 -5.41 20.57
N GLU A 243 18.03 -5.61 20.25
CA GLU A 243 16.88 -5.35 21.14
C GLU A 243 16.46 -6.60 21.93
N GLY A 244 16.89 -7.80 21.53
CA GLY A 244 16.62 -9.09 22.18
C GLY A 244 17.76 -9.58 23.04
#